data_49f75180d9b4d25f65467fab9679d0a5
#
_entry.id   49f75180d9b4d25f65467fab9679d0a5
#
_cell.length_a   1.000
_cell.length_b   1.000
_cell.length_c   1.000
_cell.angle_alpha   90.00
_cell.angle_beta   90.00
_cell.angle_gamma   90.00
#
_symmetry.space_group_name_H-M   'P 1'
#
loop_
_entity.id
_entity.type
_entity.pdbx_description
1 polymer ?
#
loop_
_entity_poly.entity_id
_entity_poly.type
_entity_poly.pdbx_seq_one_letter_code
_entity_poly.pdbx_strand_id
1 'polypeptide(L)'
;MTTDVKDWVPEYLSKFQDDGYAVVDAGLDSGALFELGALLDTEHPGERNLLGVPAIRELARSETIRDLACPVLGDNCFAVRGILFNKTEEANWKVAWHQDCFIAVAARSEIPGWGPWSIKAGVHHVRPTSDVISRMLAVRIHLDDCNADNGALRVVPWSHKYDFLSVSQIQQFPKKSAGTCAAKRGDAILMRPLLLHSSSPAKIPSSRRVVHLEFAADELPTGVEWRHRV
;
A
#
# COMPACT_ATOMS: atom_id res chain seq x y z
N MET A 1 21.48 37.36 -2.56
CA MET A 1 21.32 36.54 -1.35
C MET A 1 20.56 35.29 -1.82
N THR A 2 21.28 34.23 -2.14
CA THR A 2 20.71 32.93 -2.45
C THR A 2 20.39 32.27 -1.13
N THR A 3 19.11 32.19 -0.80
CA THR A 3 18.64 31.37 0.29
C THR A 3 18.88 29.92 -0.09
N ASP A 4 19.86 29.28 0.55
CA ASP A 4 20.02 27.84 0.56
C ASP A 4 18.69 27.24 1.10
N VAL A 5 17.85 26.79 0.20
CA VAL A 5 16.79 25.85 0.55
C VAL A 5 17.54 24.55 0.89
N LYS A 6 17.90 24.38 2.17
CA LYS A 6 18.33 23.08 2.68
C LYS A 6 17.21 22.11 2.28
N ASP A 7 17.57 21.11 1.46
CA ASP A 7 16.70 19.99 1.12
C ASP A 7 16.20 19.37 2.43
N TRP A 8 14.99 19.78 2.85
CA TRP A 8 14.38 19.22 4.04
C TRP A 8 13.94 17.78 3.72
N VAL A 9 14.68 16.83 4.24
CA VAL A 9 14.36 15.40 4.12
C VAL A 9 13.54 15.02 5.34
N PRO A 10 12.29 14.55 5.17
CA PRO A 10 11.48 14.10 6.29
C PRO A 10 12.20 13.01 7.10
N GLU A 11 12.17 13.13 8.43
CA GLU A 11 12.89 12.23 9.34
C GLU A 11 12.55 10.74 9.08
N TYR A 12 11.30 10.44 8.71
CA TYR A 12 10.86 9.08 8.44
C TYR A 12 11.51 8.45 7.19
N LEU A 13 12.06 9.26 6.24
CA LEU A 13 12.59 8.74 4.97
C LEU A 13 13.82 7.85 5.19
N SER A 14 14.72 8.22 6.07
CA SER A 14 15.89 7.39 6.38
C SER A 14 15.44 6.01 6.90
N LYS A 15 14.53 6.00 7.87
CA LYS A 15 13.95 4.76 8.40
C LYS A 15 13.21 3.97 7.31
N PHE A 16 12.43 4.64 6.47
CA PHE A 16 11.73 4.01 5.36
C PHE A 16 12.68 3.33 4.38
N GLN A 17 13.79 3.97 4.03
CA GLN A 17 14.81 3.42 3.13
C GLN A 17 15.45 2.16 3.71
N ASP A 18 15.74 2.15 5.01
CA ASP A 18 16.37 1.01 5.66
C ASP A 18 15.39 -0.12 5.94
N ASP A 19 14.27 0.18 6.58
CA ASP A 19 13.30 -0.81 7.07
C ASP A 19 12.27 -1.23 6.02
N GLY A 20 12.04 -0.40 4.98
CA GLY A 20 11.05 -0.62 3.94
C GLY A 20 9.63 -0.19 4.33
N TYR A 21 9.48 0.46 5.50
CA TYR A 21 8.21 1.03 5.95
C TYR A 21 8.41 2.18 6.93
N ALA A 22 7.39 3.02 7.04
CA ALA A 22 7.25 4.03 8.08
C ALA A 22 5.78 4.21 8.45
N VAL A 23 5.51 4.62 9.70
CA VAL A 23 4.20 5.07 10.13
C VAL A 23 4.30 6.58 10.33
N VAL A 24 3.43 7.31 9.68
CA VAL A 24 3.43 8.79 9.65
C VAL A 24 2.01 9.32 9.80
N ASP A 25 1.85 10.57 10.22
CA ASP A 25 0.59 11.29 10.06
C ASP A 25 0.31 11.47 8.55
N ALA A 26 -0.89 11.11 8.09
CA ALA A 26 -1.26 11.30 6.69
C ALA A 26 -1.53 12.77 6.33
N GLY A 27 -1.60 13.66 7.28
CA GLY A 27 -1.90 15.08 7.09
C GLY A 27 -3.35 15.37 6.69
N LEU A 28 -4.25 14.41 6.84
CA LEU A 28 -5.68 14.57 6.56
C LEU A 28 -6.37 15.17 7.78
N ASP A 29 -7.12 16.25 7.57
CA ASP A 29 -7.92 16.84 8.62
C ASP A 29 -9.12 15.97 9.04
N SER A 30 -9.76 16.32 10.14
CA SER A 30 -10.90 15.56 10.67
C SER A 30 -12.11 15.56 9.75
N GLY A 31 -12.30 16.60 8.92
CA GLY A 31 -13.37 16.69 7.92
C GLY A 31 -13.15 15.69 6.80
N ALA A 32 -11.95 15.69 6.18
CA ALA A 32 -11.58 14.74 5.14
C ALA A 32 -11.68 13.29 5.62
N LEU A 33 -11.23 13.01 6.84
CA LEU A 33 -11.35 11.67 7.46
C LEU A 33 -12.81 11.29 7.72
N PHE A 34 -13.67 12.23 8.06
CA PHE A 34 -15.10 11.98 8.24
C PHE A 34 -15.78 11.67 6.92
N GLU A 35 -15.52 12.47 5.87
CA GLU A 35 -16.08 12.27 4.53
C GLU A 35 -15.63 10.93 3.92
N LEU A 36 -14.34 10.60 4.03
CA LEU A 36 -13.82 9.30 3.60
C LEU A 36 -14.46 8.15 4.39
N GLY A 37 -14.62 8.31 5.69
CA GLY A 37 -15.27 7.34 6.56
C GLY A 37 -16.71 7.09 6.15
N ALA A 38 -17.47 8.14 5.84
CA ALA A 38 -18.86 8.05 5.37
C ALA A 38 -18.97 7.45 3.96
N LEU A 39 -18.08 7.87 3.04
CA LEU A 39 -18.02 7.33 1.67
C LEU A 39 -17.73 5.82 1.65
N LEU A 40 -16.88 5.36 2.56
CA LEU A 40 -16.40 3.98 2.64
C LEU A 40 -17.04 3.21 3.82
N ASP A 41 -18.18 3.69 4.28
CA ASP A 41 -19.00 2.97 5.27
C ASP A 41 -19.74 1.84 4.54
N THR A 42 -19.21 0.63 4.67
CA THR A 42 -19.70 -0.56 3.97
C THR A 42 -19.53 -1.80 4.85
N GLU A 43 -20.51 -2.69 4.80
CA GLU A 43 -20.42 -4.02 5.41
C GLU A 43 -19.51 -4.98 4.61
N HIS A 44 -19.14 -4.61 3.38
CA HIS A 44 -18.26 -5.44 2.56
C HIS A 44 -16.84 -5.47 3.13
N PRO A 45 -16.16 -6.63 3.12
CA PRO A 45 -14.80 -6.78 3.64
C PRO A 45 -13.74 -6.03 2.83
N GLY A 46 -14.10 -5.47 1.67
CA GLY A 46 -13.22 -4.62 0.88
C GLY A 46 -13.67 -4.42 -0.55
N GLU A 47 -13.07 -3.43 -1.18
CA GLU A 47 -13.28 -3.05 -2.58
C GLU A 47 -11.93 -3.01 -3.31
N ARG A 48 -11.84 -3.62 -4.50
CA ARG A 48 -10.57 -3.78 -5.23
C ARG A 48 -10.33 -2.76 -6.34
N ASN A 49 -11.33 -1.98 -6.70
CA ASN A 49 -11.20 -0.99 -7.78
C ASN A 49 -11.49 0.43 -7.26
N LEU A 50 -10.90 0.75 -6.11
CA LEU A 50 -11.21 1.98 -5.38
C LEU A 50 -10.86 3.25 -6.17
N LEU A 51 -9.84 3.21 -7.06
CA LEU A 51 -9.56 4.32 -8.00
C LEU A 51 -10.64 4.49 -9.09
N GLY A 52 -11.64 3.63 -9.16
CA GLY A 52 -12.87 3.86 -9.92
C GLY A 52 -13.77 4.96 -9.31
N VAL A 53 -13.64 5.22 -8.00
CA VAL A 53 -14.42 6.21 -7.25
C VAL A 53 -13.79 7.60 -7.41
N PRO A 54 -14.53 8.62 -7.90
CA PRO A 54 -13.98 9.96 -8.16
C PRO A 54 -13.30 10.59 -6.94
N ALA A 55 -13.93 10.56 -5.76
CA ALA A 55 -13.36 11.13 -4.54
C ALA A 55 -12.03 10.49 -4.12
N ILE A 56 -11.84 9.19 -4.39
CA ILE A 56 -10.57 8.51 -4.11
C ILE A 56 -9.49 8.90 -5.13
N ARG A 57 -9.85 9.21 -6.37
CA ARG A 57 -8.91 9.78 -7.33
C ARG A 57 -8.45 11.17 -6.89
N GLU A 58 -9.37 12.02 -6.44
CA GLU A 58 -9.04 13.34 -5.92
C GLU A 58 -8.13 13.22 -4.68
N LEU A 59 -8.44 12.32 -3.76
CA LEU A 59 -7.58 12.02 -2.62
C LEU A 59 -6.16 11.61 -3.09
N ALA A 60 -6.05 10.68 -4.04
CA ALA A 60 -4.75 10.22 -4.53
C ALA A 60 -3.93 11.32 -5.23
N ARG A 61 -4.60 12.31 -5.82
CA ARG A 61 -3.98 13.48 -6.46
C ARG A 61 -3.72 14.64 -5.50
N SER A 62 -4.32 14.62 -4.31
CA SER A 62 -4.19 15.72 -3.36
C SER A 62 -2.72 15.93 -2.99
N GLU A 63 -2.35 17.18 -2.73
CA GLU A 63 -1.02 17.56 -2.27
C GLU A 63 -0.65 16.76 -1.01
N THR A 64 -1.58 16.65 -0.06
CA THR A 64 -1.43 15.88 1.18
C THR A 64 -0.93 14.44 0.95
N ILE A 65 -1.51 13.71 -0.01
CA ILE A 65 -1.11 12.32 -0.29
C ILE A 65 0.13 12.27 -1.17
N ARG A 66 0.28 13.22 -2.08
CA ARG A 66 1.50 13.34 -2.90
C ARG A 66 2.73 13.65 -2.06
N ASP A 67 2.60 14.45 -1.01
CA ASP A 67 3.69 14.76 -0.05
C ASP A 67 4.19 13.51 0.70
N LEU A 68 3.40 12.43 0.74
CA LEU A 68 3.85 11.14 1.25
C LEU A 68 4.55 10.29 0.17
N ALA A 69 4.14 10.41 -1.09
CA ALA A 69 4.63 9.57 -2.18
C ALA A 69 5.84 10.18 -2.92
N CYS A 70 5.82 11.49 -3.21
CA CYS A 70 6.85 12.16 -3.98
C CYS A 70 8.24 12.11 -3.36
N PRO A 71 8.43 12.20 -2.03
CA PRO A 71 9.76 12.06 -1.42
C PRO A 71 10.40 10.69 -1.64
N VAL A 72 9.58 9.65 -1.93
CA VAL A 72 10.04 8.27 -2.13
C VAL A 72 10.21 7.93 -3.60
N LEU A 73 9.33 8.46 -4.48
CA LEU A 73 9.22 8.08 -5.89
C LEU A 73 9.55 9.19 -6.87
N GLY A 74 9.70 10.43 -6.41
CA GLY A 74 9.85 11.62 -7.26
C GLY A 74 8.50 12.24 -7.65
N ASP A 75 8.57 13.49 -8.15
CA ASP A 75 7.40 14.34 -8.42
C ASP A 75 6.47 13.81 -9.51
N ASN A 76 6.97 12.93 -10.38
CA ASN A 76 6.19 12.33 -11.46
C ASN A 76 5.39 11.09 -11.02
N CYS A 77 5.36 10.77 -9.72
CA CYS A 77 4.63 9.61 -9.23
C CYS A 77 3.11 9.77 -9.41
N PHE A 78 2.45 8.64 -9.61
CA PHE A 78 1.01 8.57 -9.84
C PHE A 78 0.42 7.31 -9.18
N ALA A 79 -0.85 7.38 -8.79
CA ALA A 79 -1.53 6.22 -8.21
C ALA A 79 -2.00 5.26 -9.32
N VAL A 80 -1.72 3.97 -9.14
CA VAL A 80 -2.01 2.90 -10.12
C VAL A 80 -3.07 1.92 -9.65
N ARG A 81 -3.30 1.83 -8.33
CA ARG A 81 -4.28 0.93 -7.74
C ARG A 81 -4.79 1.47 -6.39
N GLY A 82 -6.07 1.23 -6.11
CA GLY A 82 -6.68 1.52 -4.82
C GLY A 82 -7.51 0.33 -4.34
N ILE A 83 -7.36 -0.01 -3.05
CA ILE A 83 -8.09 -1.10 -2.38
C ILE A 83 -8.60 -0.58 -1.04
N LEU A 84 -9.87 -0.86 -0.73
CA LEU A 84 -10.37 -0.78 0.64
C LEU A 84 -10.16 -2.13 1.32
N PHE A 85 -9.55 -2.13 2.47
CA PHE A 85 -9.56 -3.25 3.42
C PHE A 85 -10.44 -2.88 4.60
N ASN A 86 -11.48 -3.65 4.81
CA ASN A 86 -12.41 -3.48 5.94
C ASN A 86 -12.52 -4.80 6.71
N LYS A 87 -11.89 -4.87 7.87
CA LYS A 87 -12.11 -5.99 8.79
C LYS A 87 -13.28 -5.65 9.69
N THR A 88 -14.27 -6.53 9.68
CA THR A 88 -15.46 -6.46 10.53
C THR A 88 -15.53 -7.71 11.41
N GLU A 89 -16.54 -7.79 12.24
CA GLU A 89 -16.81 -8.99 13.05
C GLU A 89 -17.07 -10.21 12.16
N GLU A 90 -17.82 -10.03 11.09
CA GLU A 90 -18.19 -11.10 10.13
C GLU A 90 -17.03 -11.43 9.17
N ALA A 91 -16.15 -10.46 8.95
CA ALA A 91 -15.02 -10.58 8.03
C ALA A 91 -13.67 -10.35 8.74
N ASN A 92 -13.33 -11.26 9.64
CA ASN A 92 -12.12 -11.22 10.46
C ASN A 92 -11.07 -12.24 9.99
N TRP A 93 -10.57 -12.06 8.76
CA TRP A 93 -9.65 -13.04 8.16
C TRP A 93 -8.19 -12.84 8.56
N LYS A 94 -7.42 -13.93 8.49
CA LYS A 94 -5.96 -13.92 8.58
C LYS A 94 -5.35 -13.66 7.22
N VAL A 95 -4.34 -12.79 7.17
CA VAL A 95 -3.45 -12.65 6.01
C VAL A 95 -2.12 -13.27 6.38
N ALA A 96 -1.75 -14.37 5.70
CA ALA A 96 -0.47 -15.03 5.90
C ALA A 96 0.69 -14.11 5.50
N TRP A 97 1.92 -14.43 5.92
CA TRP A 97 3.12 -13.73 5.47
C TRP A 97 3.26 -13.79 3.96
N HIS A 98 3.43 -12.64 3.31
CA HIS A 98 3.55 -12.50 1.86
C HIS A 98 4.26 -11.19 1.49
N GLN A 99 4.59 -11.06 0.23
CA GLN A 99 4.97 -9.83 -0.46
C GLN A 99 3.84 -9.46 -1.43
N ASP A 100 3.62 -8.17 -1.67
CA ASP A 100 2.72 -7.70 -2.73
C ASP A 100 3.46 -7.75 -4.07
N CYS A 101 3.16 -8.78 -4.86
CA CYS A 101 3.92 -9.10 -6.08
C CYS A 101 3.12 -8.88 -7.38
N PHE A 102 1.92 -8.31 -7.31
CA PHE A 102 1.04 -8.19 -8.47
C PHE A 102 0.61 -6.76 -8.71
N ILE A 103 0.67 -6.33 -9.95
CA ILE A 103 0.16 -5.04 -10.40
C ILE A 103 -1.18 -5.21 -11.14
N ALA A 104 -1.98 -4.14 -11.17
CA ALA A 104 -3.22 -4.06 -11.94
C ALA A 104 -2.93 -3.38 -13.29
N VAL A 105 -3.36 -4.01 -14.38
CA VAL A 105 -3.12 -3.53 -15.75
C VAL A 105 -4.42 -3.44 -16.55
N ALA A 106 -4.41 -2.63 -17.60
CA ALA A 106 -5.59 -2.37 -18.43
C ALA A 106 -6.05 -3.64 -19.17
N ALA A 107 -5.11 -4.41 -19.72
CA ALA A 107 -5.38 -5.64 -20.45
C ALA A 107 -4.25 -6.65 -20.30
N ARG A 108 -4.54 -7.91 -20.60
CA ARG A 108 -3.50 -8.93 -20.70
C ARG A 108 -2.65 -8.72 -21.96
N SER A 109 -1.35 -8.85 -21.81
CA SER A 109 -0.37 -8.82 -22.89
C SER A 109 0.71 -9.88 -22.66
N GLU A 110 1.31 -10.40 -23.72
CA GLU A 110 2.39 -11.39 -23.60
C GLU A 110 3.74 -10.66 -23.46
N ILE A 111 4.24 -10.61 -22.23
CA ILE A 111 5.53 -10.00 -21.89
C ILE A 111 6.47 -11.10 -21.36
N PRO A 112 7.65 -11.28 -21.95
CA PRO A 112 8.63 -12.24 -21.45
C PRO A 112 8.98 -12.01 -19.98
N GLY A 113 8.92 -13.08 -19.19
CA GLY A 113 9.22 -13.02 -17.74
C GLY A 113 8.10 -12.51 -16.86
N TRP A 114 6.95 -12.08 -17.41
CA TRP A 114 5.79 -11.65 -16.64
C TRP A 114 4.78 -12.79 -16.46
N GLY A 115 4.28 -12.94 -15.27
CA GLY A 115 3.30 -13.97 -14.89
C GLY A 115 3.54 -14.54 -13.50
N PRO A 116 2.57 -15.27 -12.95
CA PRO A 116 1.29 -15.64 -13.56
C PRO A 116 0.32 -14.48 -13.72
N TRP A 117 -0.64 -14.65 -14.63
CA TRP A 117 -1.76 -13.72 -14.84
C TRP A 117 -3.00 -14.18 -14.08
N SER A 118 -3.80 -13.24 -13.64
CA SER A 118 -5.10 -13.49 -12.98
C SER A 118 -6.09 -12.37 -13.24
N ILE A 119 -7.38 -12.65 -13.05
CA ILE A 119 -8.45 -11.64 -13.06
C ILE A 119 -9.06 -11.63 -11.66
N LYS A 120 -9.13 -10.43 -11.04
CA LYS A 120 -9.73 -10.22 -9.74
C LYS A 120 -10.71 -9.06 -9.84
N ALA A 121 -11.99 -9.28 -9.50
CA ALA A 121 -13.04 -8.28 -9.65
C ALA A 121 -13.06 -7.62 -11.05
N GLY A 122 -12.91 -8.43 -12.12
CA GLY A 122 -12.90 -7.95 -13.50
C GLY A 122 -11.63 -7.21 -13.95
N VAL A 123 -10.62 -7.08 -13.10
CA VAL A 123 -9.36 -6.39 -13.41
C VAL A 123 -8.24 -7.39 -13.65
N HIS A 124 -7.48 -7.19 -14.73
CA HIS A 124 -6.29 -7.98 -15.03
C HIS A 124 -5.17 -7.66 -14.04
N HIS A 125 -4.56 -8.72 -13.49
CA HIS A 125 -3.40 -8.63 -12.62
C HIS A 125 -2.30 -9.52 -13.16
N VAL A 126 -1.07 -9.06 -13.03
CA VAL A 126 0.13 -9.81 -13.43
C VAL A 126 1.24 -9.60 -12.41
N ARG A 127 2.06 -10.61 -12.23
CA ARG A 127 3.35 -10.44 -11.55
C ARG A 127 4.38 -10.02 -12.59
N PRO A 128 4.86 -8.76 -12.55
CA PRO A 128 5.93 -8.29 -13.42
C PRO A 128 7.28 -8.81 -12.91
N THR A 129 8.38 -8.31 -13.45
CA THR A 129 9.70 -8.47 -12.84
C THR A 129 9.79 -7.70 -11.52
N SER A 130 10.66 -8.14 -10.61
CA SER A 130 10.76 -7.54 -9.26
C SER A 130 11.24 -6.10 -9.28
N ASP A 131 12.00 -5.69 -10.29
CA ASP A 131 12.45 -4.30 -10.46
C ASP A 131 11.29 -3.34 -10.62
N VAL A 132 10.19 -3.71 -11.27
CA VAL A 132 8.96 -2.90 -11.35
C VAL A 132 8.38 -2.71 -9.95
N ILE A 133 8.19 -3.80 -9.20
CA ILE A 133 7.58 -3.77 -7.86
C ILE A 133 8.48 -3.04 -6.86
N SER A 134 9.79 -3.19 -6.95
CA SER A 134 10.74 -2.56 -6.02
C SER A 134 10.72 -1.02 -6.09
N ARG A 135 10.31 -0.45 -7.22
CA ARG A 135 10.17 0.99 -7.46
C ARG A 135 8.76 1.54 -7.19
N MET A 136 7.90 0.74 -6.56
CA MET A 136 6.56 1.16 -6.15
C MET A 136 6.51 1.48 -4.66
N LEU A 137 5.45 2.17 -4.27
CA LEU A 137 5.13 2.53 -2.90
C LEU A 137 3.65 2.22 -2.63
N ALA A 138 3.36 1.61 -1.49
CA ALA A 138 2.02 1.55 -0.92
C ALA A 138 1.85 2.60 0.18
N VAL A 139 0.79 3.39 0.09
CA VAL A 139 0.32 4.34 1.10
C VAL A 139 -0.97 3.78 1.69
N ARG A 140 -0.96 3.43 2.96
CA ARG A 140 -2.07 2.77 3.66
C ARG A 140 -2.66 3.72 4.70
N ILE A 141 -3.72 4.43 4.34
CA ILE A 141 -4.39 5.44 5.18
C ILE A 141 -5.38 4.76 6.10
N HIS A 142 -5.24 4.97 7.40
CA HIS A 142 -6.09 4.38 8.42
C HIS A 142 -7.30 5.28 8.71
N LEU A 143 -8.50 4.77 8.45
CA LEU A 143 -9.76 5.45 8.79
C LEU A 143 -10.25 5.12 10.20
N ASP A 144 -9.66 4.11 10.81
CA ASP A 144 -9.95 3.67 12.19
C ASP A 144 -8.63 3.31 12.88
N ASP A 145 -8.61 3.38 14.22
CA ASP A 145 -7.45 2.98 15.00
C ASP A 145 -7.09 1.52 14.76
N CYS A 146 -5.81 1.25 14.66
CA CYS A 146 -5.28 -0.09 14.37
C CYS A 146 -4.14 -0.44 15.33
N ASN A 147 -4.34 -1.45 16.15
CA ASN A 147 -3.36 -1.94 17.12
C ASN A 147 -3.18 -3.46 17.05
N ALA A 148 -2.36 -4.00 17.93
CA ALA A 148 -2.06 -5.44 17.95
C ALA A 148 -3.30 -6.34 18.18
N ASP A 149 -4.35 -5.82 18.82
CA ASP A 149 -5.53 -6.60 19.17
C ASP A 149 -6.62 -6.56 18.10
N ASN A 150 -6.60 -5.55 17.20
CA ASN A 150 -7.56 -5.50 16.10
C ASN A 150 -6.94 -5.80 14.72
N GLY A 151 -5.85 -6.56 14.70
CA GLY A 151 -5.26 -7.10 13.49
C GLY A 151 -4.40 -6.11 12.70
N ALA A 152 -3.59 -5.32 13.39
CA ALA A 152 -2.60 -4.46 12.77
C ALA A 152 -1.65 -5.22 11.84
N LEU A 153 -1.12 -4.50 10.86
CA LEU A 153 -0.09 -5.01 9.97
C LEU A 153 1.16 -5.40 10.76
N ARG A 154 1.70 -6.57 10.47
CA ARG A 154 3.01 -7.00 10.95
C ARG A 154 3.97 -7.04 9.79
N VAL A 155 5.17 -6.52 10.00
CA VAL A 155 6.21 -6.42 8.98
C VAL A 155 7.51 -7.01 9.46
N VAL A 156 8.33 -7.51 8.54
CA VAL A 156 9.73 -7.85 8.81
C VAL A 156 10.58 -6.74 8.21
N PRO A 157 11.17 -5.83 9.02
CA PRO A 157 12.01 -4.74 8.51
C PRO A 157 13.08 -5.26 7.55
N TRP A 158 13.54 -4.43 6.60
CA TRP A 158 14.56 -4.69 5.58
C TRP A 158 14.29 -5.88 4.63
N SER A 159 13.22 -6.64 4.82
CA SER A 159 12.90 -7.79 3.94
C SER A 159 12.54 -7.39 2.50
N HIS A 160 12.21 -6.13 2.24
CA HIS A 160 11.99 -5.58 0.89
C HIS A 160 13.27 -5.55 0.03
N LYS A 161 14.45 -5.71 0.65
CA LYS A 161 15.74 -5.77 -0.05
C LYS A 161 15.97 -7.13 -0.74
N TYR A 162 15.11 -8.11 -0.47
CA TYR A 162 15.10 -9.39 -1.19
C TYR A 162 14.17 -9.32 -2.39
N ASP A 163 14.53 -10.07 -3.42
CA ASP A 163 13.68 -10.32 -4.59
C ASP A 163 12.42 -11.11 -4.20
N PHE A 164 11.62 -11.50 -5.18
CA PHE A 164 10.48 -12.36 -4.93
C PHE A 164 10.86 -13.62 -4.16
N LEU A 165 10.24 -13.78 -3.02
CA LEU A 165 10.43 -14.95 -2.17
C LEU A 165 9.42 -16.04 -2.56
N SER A 166 9.88 -17.27 -2.72
CA SER A 166 9.00 -18.42 -2.84
C SER A 166 8.27 -18.71 -1.52
N VAL A 167 7.21 -19.50 -1.59
CA VAL A 167 6.43 -19.90 -0.39
C VAL A 167 7.33 -20.53 0.67
N SER A 168 8.26 -21.41 0.27
CA SER A 168 9.21 -22.06 1.19
C SER A 168 10.18 -21.05 1.82
N GLN A 169 10.69 -20.10 1.05
CA GLN A 169 11.54 -19.04 1.58
C GLN A 169 10.78 -18.14 2.56
N ILE A 170 9.53 -17.77 2.26
CA ILE A 170 8.68 -17.00 3.18
C ILE A 170 8.45 -17.77 4.49
N GLN A 171 8.20 -19.07 4.43
CA GLN A 171 8.00 -19.91 5.63
C GLN A 171 9.26 -19.94 6.51
N GLN A 172 10.43 -20.07 5.91
CA GLN A 172 11.74 -20.17 6.58
C GLN A 172 12.32 -18.79 6.93
N PHE A 173 11.78 -17.69 6.38
CA PHE A 173 12.32 -16.35 6.61
C PHE A 173 12.35 -16.02 8.11
N PRO A 174 13.47 -15.50 8.66
CA PRO A 174 13.54 -15.11 10.06
C PRO A 174 12.54 -14.00 10.40
N LYS A 175 11.66 -14.27 11.38
CA LYS A 175 10.61 -13.31 11.79
C LYS A 175 10.81 -12.80 13.23
N LYS A 176 12.02 -12.97 13.78
CA LYS A 176 12.35 -12.52 15.14
C LYS A 176 12.28 -10.99 15.28
N SER A 177 12.61 -10.26 14.21
CA SER A 177 12.54 -8.80 14.13
C SER A 177 11.17 -8.28 13.68
N ALA A 178 10.17 -9.15 13.52
CA ALA A 178 8.86 -8.72 13.05
C ALA A 178 8.22 -7.76 14.05
N GLY A 179 7.90 -6.55 13.57
CA GLY A 179 7.20 -5.52 14.32
C GLY A 179 5.71 -5.45 13.98
N THR A 180 4.93 -4.88 14.88
CA THR A 180 3.52 -4.52 14.66
C THR A 180 3.44 -3.04 14.33
N CYS A 181 2.82 -2.70 13.20
CA CYS A 181 2.56 -1.33 12.79
C CYS A 181 1.24 -0.86 13.42
N ALA A 182 1.30 -0.38 14.66
CA ALA A 182 0.15 0.32 15.23
C ALA A 182 -0.01 1.67 14.53
N ALA A 183 -1.24 2.03 14.21
CA ALA A 183 -1.60 3.28 13.57
C ALA A 183 -2.89 3.83 14.17
N LYS A 184 -3.00 5.13 14.30
CA LYS A 184 -4.24 5.82 14.71
C LYS A 184 -5.06 6.15 13.47
N ARG A 185 -6.31 6.48 13.68
CA ARG A 185 -7.13 7.15 12.67
C ARG A 185 -6.42 8.41 12.19
N GLY A 186 -6.22 8.52 10.86
CA GLY A 186 -5.47 9.61 10.24
C GLY A 186 -3.99 9.32 10.00
N ASP A 187 -3.44 8.24 10.55
CA ASP A 187 -2.08 7.81 10.20
C ASP A 187 -2.05 7.12 8.83
N ALA A 188 -0.90 7.18 8.18
CA ALA A 188 -0.56 6.37 7.02
C ALA A 188 0.61 5.43 7.32
N ILE A 189 0.53 4.20 6.83
CA ILE A 189 1.69 3.30 6.74
C ILE A 189 2.22 3.37 5.31
N LEU A 190 3.42 3.90 5.15
CA LEU A 190 4.18 3.82 3.91
C LEU A 190 4.92 2.49 3.89
N MET A 191 4.87 1.73 2.79
CA MET A 191 5.61 0.48 2.70
C MET A 191 6.03 0.13 1.27
N ARG A 192 7.21 -0.50 1.15
CA ARG A 192 7.61 -1.14 -0.10
C ARG A 192 6.76 -2.39 -0.33
N PRO A 193 6.23 -2.62 -1.55
CA PRO A 193 5.39 -3.81 -1.80
C PRO A 193 6.11 -5.15 -1.54
N LEU A 194 7.43 -5.21 -1.77
CA LEU A 194 8.24 -6.39 -1.47
C LEU A 194 8.55 -6.59 0.02
N LEU A 195 8.12 -5.69 0.90
CA LEU A 195 8.25 -5.90 2.34
C LEU A 195 7.42 -7.11 2.77
N LEU A 196 8.04 -8.06 3.46
CA LEU A 196 7.36 -9.24 3.99
C LEU A 196 6.42 -8.82 5.11
N HIS A 197 5.13 -9.03 4.91
CA HIS A 197 4.11 -8.57 5.84
C HIS A 197 2.96 -9.57 6.02
N SER A 198 2.21 -9.39 7.10
CA SER A 198 1.07 -10.23 7.46
C SER A 198 0.06 -9.45 8.31
N SER A 199 -1.12 -10.02 8.52
CA SER A 199 -2.11 -9.47 9.46
C SER A 199 -2.86 -10.59 10.13
N SER A 200 -2.88 -10.61 11.47
CA SER A 200 -3.66 -11.57 12.24
C SER A 200 -5.16 -11.21 12.21
N PRO A 201 -6.04 -12.15 12.50
CA PRO A 201 -7.40 -11.80 12.89
C PRO A 201 -7.39 -10.86 14.10
N ALA A 202 -8.36 -9.98 14.19
CA ALA A 202 -8.59 -9.18 15.37
C ALA A 202 -9.02 -10.08 16.54
N LYS A 203 -8.49 -9.85 17.73
CA LYS A 203 -8.95 -10.53 18.96
C LYS A 203 -10.29 -9.97 19.42
N ILE A 204 -10.45 -8.67 19.26
CA ILE A 204 -11.68 -7.93 19.50
C ILE A 204 -12.10 -7.34 18.15
N PRO A 205 -12.99 -8.04 17.43
CA PRO A 205 -13.43 -7.57 16.12
C PRO A 205 -14.12 -6.21 16.24
N SER A 206 -13.69 -5.28 15.40
CA SER A 206 -14.31 -3.97 15.23
C SER A 206 -14.08 -3.54 13.79
N SER A 207 -14.85 -2.58 13.30
CA SER A 207 -14.59 -2.01 11.97
C SER A 207 -13.17 -1.43 11.93
N ARG A 208 -12.39 -1.87 10.94
CA ARG A 208 -11.03 -1.39 10.70
C ARG A 208 -10.83 -1.20 9.22
N ARG A 209 -11.07 0.03 8.79
CA ARG A 209 -10.98 0.43 7.38
C ARG A 209 -9.62 1.04 7.10
N VAL A 210 -9.03 0.58 6.00
CA VAL A 210 -7.75 1.08 5.47
C VAL A 210 -7.91 1.32 3.98
N VAL A 211 -7.68 2.54 3.55
CA VAL A 211 -7.52 2.90 2.13
C VAL A 211 -6.07 2.61 1.75
N HIS A 212 -5.87 1.64 0.87
CA HIS A 212 -4.56 1.25 0.38
C HIS A 212 -4.39 1.74 -1.05
N LEU A 213 -3.51 2.72 -1.25
CA LEU A 213 -3.14 3.26 -2.55
C LEU A 213 -1.76 2.77 -2.93
N GLU A 214 -1.61 2.28 -4.16
CA GLU A 214 -0.32 1.92 -4.73
C GLU A 214 0.11 2.98 -5.74
N PHE A 215 1.35 3.44 -5.60
CA PHE A 215 1.98 4.45 -6.45
C PHE A 215 3.14 3.86 -7.24
N ALA A 216 3.32 4.35 -8.46
CA ALA A 216 4.47 4.13 -9.31
C ALA A 216 4.96 5.46 -9.86
N ALA A 217 6.20 5.51 -10.38
CA ALA A 217 6.75 6.66 -11.10
C ALA A 217 7.11 6.31 -12.55
N ASP A 218 7.19 5.02 -12.85
CA ASP A 218 7.61 4.53 -14.15
C ASP A 218 6.43 4.04 -14.99
N GLU A 219 6.50 4.29 -16.28
CA GLU A 219 5.63 3.63 -17.25
C GLU A 219 6.01 2.16 -17.38
N LEU A 220 5.04 1.34 -17.75
CA LEU A 220 5.27 -0.08 -18.01
C LEU A 220 5.91 -0.28 -19.40
N PRO A 221 6.52 -1.44 -19.67
CA PRO A 221 7.04 -1.75 -20.99
C PRO A 221 5.99 -1.61 -22.09
N THR A 222 6.42 -1.28 -23.30
CA THR A 222 5.55 -1.12 -24.48
C THR A 222 4.60 -2.32 -24.63
N GLY A 223 3.31 -2.02 -24.79
CA GLY A 223 2.25 -3.02 -24.94
C GLY A 223 1.55 -3.41 -23.63
N VAL A 224 1.97 -2.84 -22.49
CA VAL A 224 1.24 -2.95 -21.22
C VAL A 224 0.97 -1.57 -20.65
N GLU A 225 -0.23 -1.35 -20.15
CA GLU A 225 -0.64 -0.10 -19.52
C GLU A 225 -1.14 -0.36 -18.10
N TRP A 226 -0.85 0.57 -17.19
CA TRP A 226 -1.47 0.57 -15.88
C TRP A 226 -3.00 0.58 -15.99
N ARG A 227 -3.69 -0.14 -15.12
CA ARG A 227 -5.17 -0.07 -15.06
C ARG A 227 -5.67 1.32 -14.79
N HIS A 228 -5.00 2.05 -13.94
CA HIS A 228 -5.22 3.46 -13.63
C HIS A 228 -3.88 4.19 -13.66
N ARG A 229 -3.93 5.46 -13.99
CA ARG A 229 -2.83 6.42 -13.89
C ARG A 229 -3.42 7.74 -13.40
N VAL A 230 -3.38 7.96 -12.09
CA VAL A 230 -4.12 9.04 -11.40
C VAL A 230 -3.16 10.05 -10.80
#